data_dca8e0b8c078577b1fb557f59e144bcb
#
_entry.id   dca8e0b8c078577b1fb557f59e144bcb
#
_cell.length_a   1.000
_cell.length_b   1.000
_cell.length_c   1.000
_cell.angle_alpha   90.00
_cell.angle_beta   90.00
_cell.angle_gamma   90.00
#
_symmetry.space_group_name_H-M   'P 1'
#
loop_
_entity.id
_entity.type
_entity.pdbx_description
1 polymer ?
#
loop_
_entity_poly.entity_id
_entity_poly.type
_entity_poly.pdbx_seq_one_letter_code
_entity_poly.pdbx_strand_id
1 'polypeptide(L)'
;MAKKSIFGKRKSTAAAAAQRMVVGGLPQEEDELMQSPVRMVVQSFLHDKVAMTGLILFLVIFLCCIVLPFFYPIDLYYQDVTQSNVAPGFGMLKVPSQLQGNAQMVSAGSTFSVAVDKDGNVYEWGTFPTDKLKNIPSSSETGKLTQISAGLDHVLAVNEEGQIFTWGNDRMGLSQIPMELEMNPKPIKQISAGYQISLALTED
;
A
#
# COMPACT_ATOMS: atom_id res chain seq x y z
N MET A 1 -8.12 -84.83 -63.43
CA MET A 1 -6.67 -84.64 -63.67
C MET A 1 -6.40 -83.22 -64.07
N ALA A 2 -5.80 -82.43 -63.20
CA ALA A 2 -4.95 -81.30 -63.53
C ALA A 2 -4.46 -80.60 -62.25
N LYS A 3 -3.22 -80.91 -61.86
CA LYS A 3 -2.42 -80.20 -60.86
C LYS A 3 -2.10 -78.82 -61.43
N LYS A 4 -2.74 -77.70 -60.96
CA LYS A 4 -2.32 -76.32 -61.23
C LYS A 4 -1.46 -75.81 -60.09
N SER A 5 -0.29 -75.50 -60.48
CA SER A 5 0.87 -74.88 -59.86
C SER A 5 0.56 -73.82 -58.81
N ILE A 6 0.94 -74.15 -57.57
CA ILE A 6 0.91 -73.21 -56.38
C ILE A 6 2.17 -72.34 -56.33
N PHE A 7 3.06 -72.42 -57.33
CA PHE A 7 4.39 -71.78 -57.27
C PHE A 7 4.43 -70.30 -57.77
N GLY A 8 3.37 -69.76 -58.36
CA GLY A 8 3.37 -68.40 -58.93
C GLY A 8 2.97 -67.29 -57.98
N LYS A 9 2.29 -67.55 -56.86
CA LYS A 9 1.76 -66.54 -55.95
C LYS A 9 2.69 -66.14 -54.81
N ARG A 10 3.76 -66.89 -54.55
CA ARG A 10 4.69 -66.56 -53.45
C ARG A 10 5.81 -65.60 -53.84
N LYS A 11 6.10 -65.36 -55.10
CA LYS A 11 7.13 -64.42 -55.54
C LYS A 11 6.64 -62.97 -55.65
N SER A 12 5.36 -62.77 -55.85
CA SER A 12 4.83 -61.40 -55.95
C SER A 12 4.60 -60.74 -54.59
N THR A 13 4.33 -61.53 -53.56
CA THR A 13 4.12 -61.01 -52.18
C THR A 13 5.46 -60.67 -51.52
N ALA A 14 6.54 -61.41 -51.82
CA ALA A 14 7.88 -61.11 -51.26
C ALA A 14 8.47 -59.81 -51.91
N ALA A 15 8.28 -59.61 -53.19
CA ALA A 15 8.73 -58.42 -53.89
C ALA A 15 7.91 -57.16 -53.45
N ALA A 16 6.62 -57.30 -53.21
CA ALA A 16 5.80 -56.22 -52.68
C ALA A 16 6.07 -55.89 -51.21
N ALA A 17 6.47 -56.92 -50.42
CA ALA A 17 6.89 -56.69 -49.05
C ALA A 17 8.30 -56.04 -48.96
N ALA A 18 9.20 -56.43 -49.85
CA ALA A 18 10.55 -55.80 -49.93
C ALA A 18 10.46 -54.32 -50.43
N GLN A 19 9.57 -54.04 -51.36
CA GLN A 19 9.33 -52.66 -51.79
C GLN A 19 8.63 -51.78 -50.75
N ARG A 20 7.82 -52.37 -49.83
CA ARG A 20 7.23 -51.64 -48.69
C ARG A 20 8.21 -51.40 -47.57
N MET A 21 9.23 -52.24 -47.43
CA MET A 21 10.30 -52.00 -46.44
C MET A 21 11.32 -50.93 -46.86
N VAL A 22 11.43 -50.66 -48.16
CA VAL A 22 12.38 -49.64 -48.66
C VAL A 22 11.73 -48.25 -48.74
N VAL A 23 10.38 -48.14 -48.69
CA VAL A 23 9.67 -46.83 -48.75
C VAL A 23 9.16 -46.38 -47.37
N GLY A 24 9.26 -47.20 -46.34
CA GLY A 24 8.68 -46.94 -45.03
C GLY A 24 9.66 -46.62 -43.89
N GLY A 25 10.90 -46.36 -44.20
CA GLY A 25 11.84 -46.09 -43.11
C GLY A 25 12.96 -45.18 -43.57
N LEU A 26 12.79 -43.92 -43.43
CA LEU A 26 13.82 -42.89 -43.16
C LEU A 26 13.35 -41.53 -43.72
N PRO A 27 12.60 -40.75 -43.02
CA PRO A 27 12.94 -39.33 -42.89
C PRO A 27 12.66 -38.70 -41.54
N GLN A 28 12.26 -39.43 -40.51
CA GLN A 28 11.97 -38.76 -39.23
C GLN A 28 13.21 -38.59 -38.32
N GLU A 29 14.21 -39.48 -38.42
CA GLU A 29 15.42 -39.33 -37.60
C GLU A 29 16.42 -38.31 -38.14
N GLU A 30 16.46 -38.09 -39.48
CA GLU A 30 17.37 -37.08 -40.04
C GLU A 30 16.89 -35.67 -39.86
N ASP A 31 15.58 -35.41 -39.78
CA ASP A 31 15.03 -34.07 -39.47
C ASP A 31 15.18 -33.69 -38.00
N GLU A 32 15.23 -34.68 -37.08
CA GLU A 32 15.54 -34.43 -35.67
C GLU A 32 17.01 -34.11 -35.43
N LEU A 33 17.91 -34.69 -36.23
CA LEU A 33 19.36 -34.43 -36.13
C LEU A 33 19.78 -33.05 -36.66
N MET A 34 18.95 -32.39 -37.47
CA MET A 34 19.21 -31.05 -38.01
C MET A 34 18.55 -29.94 -37.19
N GLN A 35 17.73 -30.23 -36.19
CA GLN A 35 17.19 -29.19 -35.30
C GLN A 35 18.27 -28.74 -34.33
N SER A 36 18.56 -27.43 -34.30
CA SER A 36 19.53 -26.88 -33.34
C SER A 36 19.11 -27.27 -31.92
N PRO A 37 20.06 -27.70 -31.06
CA PRO A 37 19.75 -28.11 -29.67
C PRO A 37 18.90 -27.12 -28.91
N VAL A 38 19.07 -25.81 -29.21
CA VAL A 38 18.30 -24.70 -28.63
C VAL A 38 16.82 -24.75 -29.02
N ARG A 39 16.50 -25.13 -30.28
CA ARG A 39 15.12 -25.22 -30.76
C ARG A 39 14.35 -26.34 -30.09
N MET A 40 14.99 -27.50 -29.86
CA MET A 40 14.40 -28.64 -29.13
C MET A 40 14.12 -28.26 -27.67
N VAL A 41 15.07 -27.62 -27.01
CA VAL A 41 14.90 -27.19 -25.61
C VAL A 41 13.76 -26.16 -25.49
N VAL A 42 13.70 -25.18 -26.39
CA VAL A 42 12.63 -24.16 -26.39
C VAL A 42 11.26 -24.79 -26.67
N GLN A 43 11.17 -25.70 -27.65
CA GLN A 43 9.91 -26.42 -27.94
C GLN A 43 9.45 -27.28 -26.77
N SER A 44 10.36 -28.02 -26.13
CA SER A 44 10.05 -28.84 -24.95
C SER A 44 9.59 -27.97 -23.78
N PHE A 45 10.24 -26.84 -23.56
CA PHE A 45 9.89 -25.87 -22.51
C PHE A 45 8.50 -25.25 -22.75
N LEU A 46 8.19 -24.84 -23.98
CA LEU A 46 6.90 -24.27 -24.34
C LEU A 46 5.73 -25.29 -24.25
N HIS A 47 6.05 -26.58 -24.35
CA HIS A 47 5.02 -27.63 -24.25
C HIS A 47 4.78 -28.08 -22.79
N ASP A 48 5.69 -27.77 -21.88
CA ASP A 48 5.56 -28.06 -20.46
C ASP A 48 4.69 -26.99 -19.77
N LYS A 49 3.50 -27.39 -19.34
CA LYS A 49 2.54 -26.50 -18.66
C LYS A 49 3.08 -25.92 -17.36
N VAL A 50 3.89 -26.68 -16.63
CA VAL A 50 4.49 -26.25 -15.36
C VAL A 50 5.54 -25.18 -15.60
N ALA A 51 6.41 -25.40 -16.59
CA ALA A 51 7.45 -24.45 -16.99
C ALA A 51 6.83 -23.14 -17.52
N MET A 52 5.79 -23.24 -18.34
CA MET A 52 5.06 -22.07 -18.86
C MET A 52 4.38 -21.27 -17.74
N THR A 53 3.76 -21.94 -16.77
CA THR A 53 3.14 -21.26 -15.62
C THR A 53 4.21 -20.52 -14.80
N GLY A 54 5.37 -21.14 -14.58
CA GLY A 54 6.49 -20.47 -13.89
C GLY A 54 7.02 -19.26 -14.65
N LEU A 55 7.15 -19.36 -15.98
CA LEU A 55 7.58 -18.26 -16.82
C LEU A 55 6.60 -17.07 -16.79
N ILE A 56 5.30 -17.37 -16.89
CA ILE A 56 4.25 -16.32 -16.84
C ILE A 56 4.28 -15.63 -15.48
N LEU A 57 4.36 -16.39 -14.38
CA LEU A 57 4.44 -15.83 -13.03
C LEU A 57 5.68 -14.92 -12.87
N PHE A 58 6.83 -15.40 -13.36
CA PHE A 58 8.06 -14.59 -13.34
C PHE A 58 7.91 -13.28 -14.13
N LEU A 59 7.33 -13.34 -15.34
CA LEU A 59 7.11 -12.13 -16.16
C LEU A 59 6.15 -11.15 -15.49
N VAL A 60 5.10 -11.65 -14.82
CA VAL A 60 4.15 -10.81 -14.08
C VAL A 60 4.87 -10.10 -12.93
N ILE A 61 5.63 -10.82 -12.12
CA ILE A 61 6.40 -10.23 -11.02
C ILE A 61 7.41 -9.22 -11.56
N PHE A 62 8.14 -9.57 -12.60
CA PHE A 62 9.13 -8.68 -13.23
C PHE A 62 8.48 -7.39 -13.76
N LEU A 63 7.33 -7.51 -14.43
CA LEU A 63 6.57 -6.35 -14.91
C LEU A 63 6.09 -5.49 -13.73
N CYS A 64 5.58 -6.12 -12.67
CA CYS A 64 5.17 -5.40 -11.46
C CYS A 64 6.34 -4.63 -10.83
N CYS A 65 7.53 -5.23 -10.76
CA CYS A 65 8.72 -4.55 -10.21
C CYS A 65 9.14 -3.32 -11.02
N ILE A 66 8.90 -3.32 -12.33
CA ILE A 66 9.21 -2.18 -13.20
C ILE A 66 8.13 -1.11 -13.13
N VAL A 67 6.85 -1.52 -13.15
CA VAL A 67 5.71 -0.61 -13.29
C VAL A 67 5.32 0.05 -11.97
N LEU A 68 5.35 -0.70 -10.85
CA LEU A 68 4.94 -0.18 -9.54
C LEU A 68 5.72 1.07 -9.08
N PRO A 69 7.05 1.18 -9.27
CA PRO A 69 7.78 2.39 -8.87
C PRO A 69 7.34 3.67 -9.58
N PHE A 70 6.75 3.58 -10.78
CA PHE A 70 6.21 4.75 -11.48
C PHE A 70 4.92 5.27 -10.86
N PHE A 71 4.12 4.39 -10.24
CA PHE A 71 2.87 4.77 -9.59
C PHE A 71 3.07 5.09 -8.10
N TYR A 72 4.07 4.47 -7.47
CA TYR A 72 4.39 4.65 -6.06
C TYR A 72 5.87 5.01 -5.93
N PRO A 73 6.24 6.29 -6.10
CA PRO A 73 7.61 6.73 -5.87
C PRO A 73 7.93 6.54 -4.38
N ILE A 74 8.73 5.53 -4.09
CA ILE A 74 9.23 5.25 -2.74
C ILE A 74 10.56 5.97 -2.59
N ASP A 75 10.65 6.89 -1.62
CA ASP A 75 11.91 7.50 -1.25
C ASP A 75 12.75 6.50 -0.45
N LEU A 76 13.75 5.93 -1.10
CA LEU A 76 14.67 4.95 -0.50
C LEU A 76 15.59 5.55 0.58
N TYR A 77 15.70 6.87 0.61
CA TYR A 77 16.51 7.60 1.60
C TYR A 77 15.70 8.09 2.80
N TYR A 78 14.36 7.95 2.73
CA TYR A 78 13.51 8.31 3.86
C TYR A 78 13.69 7.32 4.99
N GLN A 79 14.33 7.78 6.07
CA GLN A 79 14.51 7.03 7.30
C GLN A 79 13.82 7.79 8.44
N ASP A 80 12.69 7.29 8.87
CA ASP A 80 12.03 7.78 10.07
C ASP A 80 12.50 6.95 11.28
N VAL A 81 13.43 7.52 12.02
CA VAL A 81 14.02 6.89 13.23
C VAL A 81 12.97 6.65 14.32
N THR A 82 11.89 7.44 14.32
CA THR A 82 10.79 7.30 15.30
C THR A 82 9.94 6.07 15.05
N GLN A 83 9.97 5.53 13.82
CA GLN A 83 9.19 4.38 13.39
C GLN A 83 9.99 3.07 13.31
N SER A 84 11.19 3.02 13.86
CA SER A 84 12.08 1.85 13.75
C SER A 84 11.50 0.55 14.34
N ASN A 85 10.52 0.62 15.23
CA ASN A 85 9.86 -0.52 15.89
C ASN A 85 8.34 -0.58 15.65
N VAL A 86 7.86 -0.02 14.56
CA VAL A 86 6.42 0.00 14.26
C VAL A 86 6.00 -1.30 13.57
N ALA A 87 4.92 -1.90 14.04
CA ALA A 87 4.37 -3.13 13.44
C ALA A 87 3.89 -2.90 12.00
N PRO A 88 3.98 -3.92 11.11
CA PRO A 88 3.46 -3.83 9.76
C PRO A 88 1.96 -3.46 9.74
N GLY A 89 1.56 -2.51 8.91
CA GLY A 89 0.17 -2.05 8.81
C GLY A 89 -0.21 -0.96 9.80
N PHE A 90 0.76 -0.31 10.42
CA PHE A 90 0.53 0.81 11.32
C PHE A 90 -0.25 1.96 10.66
N GLY A 91 -1.29 2.43 11.35
CA GLY A 91 -2.28 3.37 10.80
C GLY A 91 -1.91 4.86 10.81
N MET A 92 -0.64 5.23 11.09
CA MET A 92 -0.21 6.64 11.17
C MET A 92 -0.52 7.45 9.90
N LEU A 93 -0.45 6.80 8.75
CA LEU A 93 -0.69 7.44 7.45
C LEU A 93 -2.16 7.36 7.00
N LYS A 94 -3.03 6.72 7.79
CA LYS A 94 -4.45 6.60 7.44
C LYS A 94 -5.22 7.82 7.93
N VAL A 95 -5.32 8.81 7.05
CA VAL A 95 -6.24 9.92 7.27
C VAL A 95 -7.68 9.39 7.29
N PRO A 96 -8.51 9.76 8.28
CA PRO A 96 -9.93 9.40 8.31
C PRO A 96 -10.63 9.77 7.00
N SER A 97 -11.41 8.83 6.45
CA SER A 97 -12.11 9.04 5.17
C SER A 97 -13.08 10.21 5.18
N GLN A 98 -13.61 10.55 6.35
CA GLN A 98 -14.52 11.68 6.58
C GLN A 98 -13.86 13.04 6.29
N LEU A 99 -12.54 13.13 6.41
CA LEU A 99 -11.77 14.35 6.16
C LEU A 99 -11.46 14.57 4.67
N GLN A 100 -11.68 13.57 3.81
CA GLN A 100 -11.37 13.68 2.38
C GLN A 100 -12.27 14.73 1.71
N GLY A 101 -11.66 15.88 1.32
CA GLY A 101 -12.36 17.01 0.73
C GLY A 101 -13.18 17.86 1.71
N ASN A 102 -13.20 17.52 3.00
CA ASN A 102 -13.98 18.20 4.04
C ASN A 102 -13.11 18.82 5.15
N ALA A 103 -11.81 18.63 5.16
CA ALA A 103 -10.92 19.22 6.16
C ALA A 103 -10.91 20.75 6.06
N GLN A 104 -11.10 21.42 7.19
CA GLN A 104 -11.02 22.88 7.33
C GLN A 104 -9.68 23.31 7.95
N MET A 105 -9.26 22.63 9.02
CA MET A 105 -8.02 22.88 9.73
C MET A 105 -7.29 21.57 10.00
N VAL A 106 -5.96 21.61 9.97
CA VAL A 106 -5.10 20.45 10.27
C VAL A 106 -3.93 20.93 11.12
N SER A 107 -3.57 20.14 12.13
CA SER A 107 -2.35 20.34 12.91
C SER A 107 -1.67 19.01 13.19
N ALA A 108 -0.35 18.98 13.08
CA ALA A 108 0.46 17.81 13.37
C ALA A 108 1.13 17.95 14.74
N GLY A 109 0.93 16.94 15.59
CA GLY A 109 1.68 16.74 16.82
C GLY A 109 2.94 15.92 16.60
N SER A 110 3.48 15.33 17.67
CA SER A 110 4.74 14.54 17.60
C SER A 110 4.56 13.21 16.85
N THR A 111 3.50 12.45 17.17
CA THR A 111 3.23 11.11 16.64
C THR A 111 1.77 10.92 16.24
N PHE A 112 0.99 11.98 16.32
CA PHE A 112 -0.42 12.01 15.97
C PHE A 112 -0.72 13.29 15.18
N SER A 113 -1.86 13.33 14.54
CA SER A 113 -2.37 14.50 13.84
C SER A 113 -3.82 14.72 14.25
N VAL A 114 -4.25 15.95 14.18
CA VAL A 114 -5.61 16.38 14.48
C VAL A 114 -6.13 17.26 13.35
N ALA A 115 -7.38 17.11 13.01
CA ALA A 115 -8.06 17.97 12.04
C ALA A 115 -9.49 18.27 12.46
N VAL A 116 -10.00 19.39 11.97
CA VAL A 116 -11.39 19.80 12.11
C VAL A 116 -12.01 19.83 10.72
N ASP A 117 -13.20 19.25 10.59
CA ASP A 117 -13.96 19.32 9.35
C ASP A 117 -14.78 20.61 9.27
N LYS A 118 -15.45 20.81 8.14
CA LYS A 118 -16.30 22.01 7.89
C LYS A 118 -17.54 22.05 8.80
N ASP A 119 -17.92 20.90 9.37
CA ASP A 119 -19.05 20.76 10.29
C ASP A 119 -18.64 20.97 11.76
N GLY A 120 -17.33 21.18 12.02
CA GLY A 120 -16.78 21.43 13.36
C GLY A 120 -16.42 20.15 14.11
N ASN A 121 -16.46 18.96 13.49
CA ASN A 121 -16.05 17.73 14.14
C ASN A 121 -14.53 17.60 14.15
N VAL A 122 -14.00 17.19 15.30
CA VAL A 122 -12.57 16.96 15.49
C VAL A 122 -12.24 15.48 15.24
N TYR A 123 -11.20 15.24 14.45
CA TYR A 123 -10.68 13.91 14.13
C TYR A 123 -9.21 13.84 14.50
N GLU A 124 -8.83 12.73 15.10
CA GLU A 124 -7.44 12.43 15.45
C GLU A 124 -7.01 11.11 14.84
N TRP A 125 -5.77 11.02 14.39
CA TRP A 125 -5.17 9.78 13.90
C TRP A 125 -3.67 9.77 14.18
N GLY A 126 -3.09 8.57 14.15
CA GLY A 126 -1.68 8.34 14.45
C GLY A 126 -1.46 7.52 15.72
N THR A 127 -0.30 7.67 16.34
CA THR A 127 0.03 7.07 17.62
C THR A 127 -0.16 8.07 18.74
N PHE A 128 -1.05 7.75 19.68
CA PHE A 128 -1.31 8.64 20.80
C PHE A 128 -0.33 8.36 21.95
N PRO A 129 0.48 9.35 22.34
CA PRO A 129 1.40 9.21 23.49
C PRO A 129 0.66 8.99 24.81
N THR A 130 -0.59 9.40 24.89
CA THR A 130 -1.46 9.24 26.08
C THR A 130 -2.89 8.95 25.68
N ASP A 131 -3.58 8.09 26.44
CA ASP A 131 -5.01 7.83 26.21
C ASP A 131 -5.91 9.04 26.47
N LYS A 132 -5.43 10.06 27.19
CA LYS A 132 -6.16 11.30 27.44
C LYS A 132 -6.41 12.11 26.16
N LEU A 133 -5.59 11.92 25.11
CA LEU A 133 -5.84 12.53 23.80
C LEU A 133 -7.15 12.03 23.15
N LYS A 134 -7.56 10.82 23.44
CA LYS A 134 -8.83 10.26 22.95
C LYS A 134 -10.08 10.92 23.52
N ASN A 135 -9.92 11.72 24.57
CA ASN A 135 -11.02 12.48 25.17
C ASN A 135 -11.25 13.81 24.43
N ILE A 136 -11.58 13.69 23.16
CA ILE A 136 -11.88 14.84 22.30
C ILE A 136 -13.18 15.50 22.79
N PRO A 137 -13.19 16.81 23.07
CA PRO A 137 -14.42 17.50 23.41
C PRO A 137 -15.40 17.46 22.22
N SER A 138 -16.68 17.28 22.50
CA SER A 138 -17.69 17.23 21.45
C SER A 138 -17.91 18.59 20.78
N SER A 139 -18.31 18.59 19.52
CA SER A 139 -18.64 19.84 18.80
C SER A 139 -19.77 20.61 19.45
N SER A 140 -20.66 19.94 20.20
CA SER A 140 -21.71 20.60 21.00
C SER A 140 -21.17 21.36 22.22
N GLU A 141 -20.03 20.99 22.74
CA GLU A 141 -19.36 21.65 23.86
C GLU A 141 -18.44 22.77 23.41
N THR A 142 -17.74 22.56 22.31
CA THR A 142 -16.75 23.52 21.79
C THR A 142 -17.37 24.61 20.94
N GLY A 143 -18.51 24.35 20.32
CA GLY A 143 -19.00 25.19 19.23
C GLY A 143 -18.10 25.09 18.00
N LYS A 144 -18.11 26.13 17.16
CA LYS A 144 -17.31 26.16 15.94
C LYS A 144 -15.88 26.59 16.23
N LEU A 145 -14.94 25.70 16.02
CA LEU A 145 -13.52 25.96 16.21
C LEU A 145 -12.96 26.83 15.08
N THR A 146 -12.10 27.80 15.45
CA THR A 146 -11.40 28.70 14.54
C THR A 146 -9.92 28.43 14.44
N GLN A 147 -9.35 27.84 15.49
CA GLN A 147 -7.93 27.47 15.52
C GLN A 147 -7.75 26.13 16.24
N ILE A 148 -6.77 25.35 15.80
CA ILE A 148 -6.36 24.12 16.45
C ILE A 148 -4.83 23.97 16.36
N SER A 149 -4.20 23.54 17.45
CA SER A 149 -2.76 23.30 17.50
C SER A 149 -2.43 22.07 18.33
N ALA A 150 -1.71 21.12 17.75
CA ALA A 150 -1.27 19.88 18.37
C ALA A 150 0.19 19.97 18.82
N GLY A 151 0.46 19.62 20.06
CA GLY A 151 1.79 19.55 20.66
C GLY A 151 2.34 18.12 20.71
N LEU A 152 3.21 17.84 21.71
CA LEU A 152 3.75 16.51 21.93
C LEU A 152 2.65 15.50 22.30
N ASP A 153 1.85 15.82 23.28
CA ASP A 153 0.88 14.93 23.92
C ASP A 153 -0.38 15.67 24.41
N HIS A 154 -0.61 16.86 23.90
CA HIS A 154 -1.78 17.70 24.19
C HIS A 154 -2.20 18.49 22.93
N VAL A 155 -3.42 18.98 22.95
CA VAL A 155 -4.01 19.78 21.88
C VAL A 155 -4.64 21.04 22.48
N LEU A 156 -4.49 22.15 21.76
CA LEU A 156 -5.17 23.42 22.02
C LEU A 156 -6.16 23.71 20.89
N ALA A 157 -7.32 24.23 21.21
CA ALA A 157 -8.27 24.74 20.26
C ALA A 157 -8.92 26.03 20.75
N VAL A 158 -9.37 26.87 19.82
CA VAL A 158 -10.11 28.09 20.11
C VAL A 158 -11.36 28.11 19.24
N ASN A 159 -12.49 28.52 19.82
CA ASN A 159 -13.75 28.64 19.09
C ASN A 159 -13.99 30.11 18.62
N GLU A 160 -15.11 30.34 17.92
CA GLU A 160 -15.51 31.68 17.44
C GLU A 160 -15.76 32.69 18.59
N GLU A 161 -16.05 32.20 19.79
CA GLU A 161 -16.28 33.00 20.99
C GLU A 161 -14.98 33.38 21.73
N GLY A 162 -13.83 32.88 21.24
CA GLY A 162 -12.52 33.08 21.86
C GLY A 162 -12.26 32.18 23.06
N GLN A 163 -13.09 31.17 23.30
CA GLN A 163 -12.89 30.20 24.38
C GLN A 163 -11.79 29.20 23.98
N ILE A 164 -10.91 28.91 24.93
CA ILE A 164 -9.80 27.97 24.76
C ILE A 164 -10.24 26.62 25.30
N PHE A 165 -10.04 25.59 24.49
CA PHE A 165 -10.23 24.18 24.85
C PHE A 165 -8.89 23.48 24.81
N THR A 166 -8.68 22.59 25.79
CA THR A 166 -7.45 21.81 25.89
C THR A 166 -7.79 20.36 26.22
N TRP A 167 -7.09 19.42 25.60
CA TRP A 167 -7.20 18.00 25.98
C TRP A 167 -5.87 17.29 25.76
N GLY A 168 -5.74 16.09 26.32
CA GLY A 168 -4.51 15.31 26.31
C GLY A 168 -3.83 15.31 27.66
N ASN A 169 -2.51 15.36 27.68
CA ASN A 169 -1.72 15.36 28.90
C ASN A 169 -1.80 16.71 29.61
N ASP A 170 -2.16 16.71 30.88
CA ASP A 170 -2.24 17.91 31.74
C ASP A 170 -1.07 18.03 32.73
N ARG A 171 -0.02 17.22 32.55
CA ARG A 171 1.21 17.35 33.36
C ARG A 171 1.77 18.75 33.18
N MET A 172 2.29 19.29 34.27
CA MET A 172 2.91 20.63 34.28
C MET A 172 1.93 21.79 33.98
N GLY A 173 0.63 21.57 34.08
CA GLY A 173 -0.39 22.60 33.85
C GLY A 173 -0.64 22.93 32.38
N LEU A 174 -0.32 22.00 31.46
CA LEU A 174 -0.53 22.22 30.01
C LEU A 174 -1.98 22.47 29.60
N SER A 175 -2.93 21.93 30.37
CA SER A 175 -4.37 22.15 30.18
C SER A 175 -4.96 23.23 31.11
N GLN A 176 -4.14 23.88 31.92
CA GLN A 176 -4.59 24.96 32.79
C GLN A 176 -4.56 26.29 32.03
N ILE A 177 -5.74 26.88 31.86
CA ILE A 177 -5.87 28.23 31.30
C ILE A 177 -5.43 29.21 32.37
N PRO A 178 -4.58 30.20 32.07
CA PRO A 178 -4.22 31.23 33.02
C PRO A 178 -5.46 31.94 33.56
N MET A 179 -5.55 32.15 34.89
CA MET A 179 -6.67 32.73 35.58
C MET A 179 -7.03 34.13 35.00
N GLU A 180 -6.05 34.83 34.48
CA GLU A 180 -6.22 36.14 33.84
C GLU A 180 -7.07 36.06 32.57
N LEU A 181 -6.89 35.01 31.76
CA LEU A 181 -7.68 34.78 30.55
C LEU A 181 -9.04 34.13 30.88
N GLU A 182 -9.13 33.40 31.98
CA GLU A 182 -10.39 32.82 32.43
C GLU A 182 -11.33 33.84 33.01
N MET A 183 -10.80 34.78 33.82
CA MET A 183 -11.61 35.86 34.46
C MET A 183 -11.88 37.04 33.52
N ASN A 184 -11.00 37.28 32.57
CA ASN A 184 -11.13 38.41 31.63
C ASN A 184 -10.75 37.93 30.22
N PRO A 185 -11.68 37.23 29.51
CA PRO A 185 -11.41 36.70 28.18
C PRO A 185 -11.00 37.81 27.23
N LYS A 186 -9.79 37.64 26.65
CA LYS A 186 -9.28 38.53 25.61
C LYS A 186 -9.38 37.81 24.25
N PRO A 187 -9.59 38.55 23.16
CA PRO A 187 -9.59 37.99 21.83
C PRO A 187 -8.24 37.28 21.56
N ILE A 188 -8.30 36.02 21.20
CA ILE A 188 -7.12 35.19 20.90
C ILE A 188 -6.80 35.33 19.42
N LYS A 189 -5.64 35.88 19.13
CA LYS A 189 -5.11 36.05 17.78
C LYS A 189 -4.51 34.76 17.23
N GLN A 190 -3.77 34.05 18.08
CA GLN A 190 -3.08 32.81 17.67
C GLN A 190 -2.80 31.91 18.87
N ILE A 191 -2.87 30.62 18.66
CA ILE A 191 -2.42 29.59 19.61
C ILE A 191 -1.30 28.75 19.03
N SER A 192 -0.46 28.21 19.90
CA SER A 192 0.59 27.24 19.52
C SER A 192 0.83 26.27 20.65
N ALA A 193 0.71 24.98 20.36
CA ALA A 193 1.10 23.88 21.25
C ALA A 193 2.50 23.39 20.88
N GLY A 194 3.40 23.39 21.83
CA GLY A 194 4.77 22.90 21.66
C GLY A 194 5.01 21.55 22.32
N TYR A 195 6.26 21.26 22.65
CA TYR A 195 6.64 19.98 23.27
C TYR A 195 6.01 19.82 24.66
N GLN A 196 6.23 20.81 25.54
CA GLN A 196 5.70 20.86 26.92
C GLN A 196 5.31 22.32 27.28
N ILE A 197 4.75 23.02 26.34
CA ILE A 197 4.36 24.41 26.49
C ILE A 197 3.13 24.70 25.64
N SER A 198 2.22 25.50 26.17
CA SER A 198 1.08 26.05 25.50
C SER A 198 1.19 27.55 25.43
N LEU A 199 1.03 28.15 24.26
CA LEU A 199 1.11 29.60 24.04
C LEU A 199 -0.20 30.09 23.42
N ALA A 200 -0.67 31.24 23.94
CA ALA A 200 -1.74 31.97 23.33
C ALA A 200 -1.31 33.43 23.17
N LEU A 201 -1.51 33.99 21.99
CA LEU A 201 -1.28 35.38 21.68
C LEU A 201 -2.63 36.09 21.68
N THR A 202 -2.76 37.16 22.48
CA THR A 202 -3.92 38.03 22.51
C THR A 202 -3.77 39.20 21.53
N GLU A 203 -4.85 39.92 21.22
CA GLU A 203 -4.81 41.01 20.24
C GLU A 203 -4.29 42.36 20.82
N ASP A 204 -4.10 42.46 22.13
CA ASP A 204 -3.63 43.66 22.84
C ASP A 204 -2.23 43.50 23.47
#